data_0b4df2ffbfadf0908ed20c7794c92a70
#
_entry.id   0b4df2ffbfadf0908ed20c7794c92a70
#
_cell.length_a   1.000
_cell.length_b   1.000
_cell.length_c   1.000
_cell.angle_alpha   90.00
_cell.angle_beta   90.00
_cell.angle_gamma   90.00
#
_symmetry.space_group_name_H-M   'P 1'
#
loop_
_entity.id
_entity.type
_entity.pdbx_description
1 polymer ?
#
loop_
_entity_poly.entity_id
_entity_poly.type
_entity_poly.pdbx_seq_one_letter_code
_entity_poly.pdbx_strand_id
1 'polypeptide(L)'
;MQSLIHGNFAGAAQKQAYALVGAAAAIAAAVGPLLGGFVTTFLSWRVGFALEVVIIAVVLSQIRLIRDVPYTGSRKIDVVGAVLSVVGMGGVVLGILVWQDGGEYVALLLVVGAVALTALARWLIRRKRTQRVTLLDPDLFRHPNFTAGISGQMLQQITLGGAMIALPLFLQMTLEYNAMQAGLSLAPLSLTMFAAAMIAGRKAGSRRPAKIIRTGFLLASLGIAGIIPLVPRVDSGWWLVVPLVITGCGLGLLVSQLNNYTLAPVEDERISEAAGVNSAAGSFGLSFGLAMAGGIMLAALSVSFTNLTQDSTIIPPQEKQQIASALENDAEVMSNTQLDEQITGQPPEVEAEVLAINTHARNLSLQFALLVPLIAGGLGLANSFRMIRLPDQKPSAAVEQTGLG
;
A
#
# COMPACT_ATOMS: atom_id res chain seq x y z
N MET A 1 -13.09 15.38 -3.37
CA MET A 1 -13.95 15.26 -2.19
C MET A 1 -13.77 16.45 -1.22
N GLN A 2 -12.56 16.77 -0.74
CA GLN A 2 -12.31 17.88 0.19
C GLN A 2 -12.84 19.24 -0.32
N SER A 3 -12.57 19.57 -1.59
CA SER A 3 -13.07 20.80 -2.22
C SER A 3 -14.61 20.92 -2.22
N LEU A 4 -15.32 19.79 -2.44
CA LEU A 4 -16.79 19.78 -2.42
C LEU A 4 -17.34 20.01 -1.00
N ILE A 5 -16.72 19.40 0.00
CA ILE A 5 -17.13 19.60 1.40
C ILE A 5 -16.85 21.07 1.80
N HIS A 6 -15.66 21.57 1.47
CA HIS A 6 -15.27 22.95 1.79
C HIS A 6 -16.18 23.99 1.14
N GLY A 7 -16.57 23.76 -0.12
CA GLY A 7 -17.42 24.70 -0.85
C GLY A 7 -18.91 24.64 -0.54
N ASN A 8 -19.41 23.50 -0.01
CA ASN A 8 -20.84 23.31 0.28
C ASN A 8 -21.21 23.42 1.75
N PHE A 9 -20.27 23.29 2.66
CA PHE A 9 -20.51 23.29 4.10
C PHE A 9 -19.58 24.31 4.79
N ALA A 10 -20.07 24.96 5.86
CA ALA A 10 -19.31 25.86 6.68
C ALA A 10 -19.45 25.55 8.17
N GLY A 11 -18.46 25.91 8.98
CA GLY A 11 -18.50 25.79 10.44
C GLY A 11 -18.74 24.37 10.95
N ALA A 12 -19.69 24.18 11.84
CA ALA A 12 -19.98 22.88 12.46
C ALA A 12 -20.46 21.81 11.46
N ALA A 13 -21.23 22.20 10.44
CA ALA A 13 -21.71 21.27 9.40
C ALA A 13 -20.55 20.70 8.54
N GLN A 14 -19.54 21.51 8.28
CA GLN A 14 -18.35 21.09 7.56
C GLN A 14 -17.54 20.06 8.38
N LYS A 15 -17.35 20.32 9.68
CA LYS A 15 -16.71 19.36 10.59
C LYS A 15 -17.45 18.02 10.63
N GLN A 16 -18.77 18.05 10.68
CA GLN A 16 -19.61 16.85 10.66
C GLN A 16 -19.48 16.08 9.33
N ALA A 17 -19.47 16.78 8.19
CA ALA A 17 -19.30 16.15 6.88
C ALA A 17 -17.94 15.43 6.75
N TYR A 18 -16.85 16.05 7.20
CA TYR A 18 -15.54 15.43 7.23
C TYR A 18 -15.50 14.22 8.18
N ALA A 19 -16.11 14.33 9.35
CA ALA A 19 -16.17 13.22 10.31
C ALA A 19 -16.94 12.01 9.76
N LEU A 20 -18.04 12.23 9.04
CA LEU A 20 -18.81 11.17 8.37
C LEU A 20 -18.00 10.48 7.27
N VAL A 21 -17.29 11.25 6.44
CA VAL A 21 -16.43 10.69 5.39
C VAL A 21 -15.28 9.88 6.00
N GLY A 22 -14.65 10.40 7.05
CA GLY A 22 -13.61 9.68 7.78
C GLY A 22 -14.11 8.38 8.41
N ALA A 23 -15.31 8.41 9.03
CA ALA A 23 -15.93 7.23 9.60
C ALA A 23 -16.28 6.18 8.52
N ALA A 24 -16.83 6.61 7.38
CA ALA A 24 -17.11 5.70 6.26
C ALA A 24 -15.85 5.04 5.70
N ALA A 25 -14.78 5.80 5.50
CA ALA A 25 -13.50 5.26 5.05
C ALA A 25 -12.91 4.25 6.04
N ALA A 26 -13.02 4.53 7.33
CA ALA A 26 -12.54 3.67 8.39
C ALA A 26 -13.35 2.35 8.49
N ILE A 27 -14.68 2.43 8.36
CA ILE A 27 -15.55 1.25 8.29
C ILE A 27 -15.20 0.41 7.06
N ALA A 28 -15.03 1.04 5.89
CA ALA A 28 -14.65 0.35 4.67
C ALA A 28 -13.33 -0.41 4.81
N ALA A 29 -12.32 0.21 5.42
CA ALA A 29 -11.03 -0.43 5.67
C ALA A 29 -11.14 -1.62 6.63
N ALA A 30 -11.98 -1.53 7.67
CA ALA A 30 -12.19 -2.61 8.64
C ALA A 30 -12.99 -3.78 8.07
N VAL A 31 -14.02 -3.48 7.26
CA VAL A 31 -14.96 -4.48 6.72
C VAL A 31 -14.48 -5.05 5.39
N GLY A 32 -13.62 -4.33 4.65
CA GLY A 32 -13.14 -4.71 3.31
C GLY A 32 -12.62 -6.14 3.19
N PRO A 33 -11.64 -6.57 4.00
CA PRO A 33 -11.11 -7.93 3.94
C PRO A 33 -12.16 -9.00 4.21
N LEU A 34 -13.10 -8.74 5.13
CA LEU A 34 -14.19 -9.65 5.46
C LEU A 34 -15.21 -9.77 4.33
N LEU A 35 -15.63 -8.65 3.76
CA LEU A 35 -16.54 -8.64 2.61
C LEU A 35 -15.89 -9.27 1.38
N GLY A 36 -14.63 -8.93 1.09
CA GLY A 36 -13.89 -9.53 0.00
C GLY A 36 -13.78 -11.04 0.16
N GLY A 37 -13.39 -11.51 1.35
CA GLY A 37 -13.31 -12.93 1.68
C GLY A 37 -14.66 -13.64 1.56
N PHE A 38 -15.75 -13.05 2.05
CA PHE A 38 -17.09 -13.60 1.93
C PHE A 38 -17.54 -13.73 0.47
N VAL A 39 -17.41 -12.64 -0.30
CA VAL A 39 -17.84 -12.61 -1.70
C VAL A 39 -17.07 -13.61 -2.55
N THR A 40 -15.76 -13.72 -2.35
CA THR A 40 -14.91 -14.64 -3.14
C THR A 40 -15.10 -16.09 -2.73
N THR A 41 -15.39 -16.39 -1.47
CA THR A 41 -15.58 -17.75 -0.98
C THR A 41 -16.96 -18.31 -1.30
N PHE A 42 -18.03 -17.53 -1.06
CA PHE A 42 -19.41 -18.02 -1.12
C PHE A 42 -20.15 -17.64 -2.40
N LEU A 43 -19.70 -16.61 -3.12
CA LEU A 43 -20.36 -16.13 -4.32
C LEU A 43 -19.43 -16.27 -5.55
N SER A 44 -18.77 -15.20 -5.92
CA SER A 44 -17.78 -15.14 -7.00
C SER A 44 -17.07 -13.79 -6.92
N TRP A 45 -15.80 -13.74 -7.31
CA TRP A 45 -15.09 -12.47 -7.46
C TRP A 45 -15.83 -11.47 -8.40
N ARG A 46 -16.59 -11.98 -9.39
CA ARG A 46 -17.41 -11.16 -10.29
C ARG A 46 -18.51 -10.40 -9.56
N VAL A 47 -19.06 -10.95 -8.48
CA VAL A 47 -20.07 -10.29 -7.66
C VAL A 47 -19.49 -9.07 -6.94
N GLY A 48 -18.22 -9.12 -6.56
CA GLY A 48 -17.51 -7.95 -6.01
C GLY A 48 -17.53 -6.76 -6.99
N PHE A 49 -17.16 -6.98 -8.23
CA PHE A 49 -17.23 -5.94 -9.27
C PHE A 49 -18.67 -5.50 -9.59
N ALA A 50 -19.62 -6.43 -9.60
CA ALA A 50 -21.04 -6.08 -9.78
C ALA A 50 -21.54 -5.18 -8.63
N LEU A 51 -21.14 -5.45 -7.40
CA LEU A 51 -21.44 -4.61 -6.25
C LEU A 51 -20.88 -3.20 -6.39
N GLU A 52 -19.64 -3.06 -6.87
CA GLU A 52 -19.04 -1.75 -7.16
C GLU A 52 -19.84 -0.99 -8.21
N VAL A 53 -20.28 -1.65 -9.28
CA VAL A 53 -21.13 -1.04 -10.33
C VAL A 53 -22.45 -0.54 -9.71
N VAL A 54 -23.09 -1.32 -8.85
CA VAL A 54 -24.32 -0.92 -8.15
C VAL A 54 -24.07 0.30 -7.27
N ILE A 55 -23.01 0.30 -6.48
CA ILE A 55 -22.64 1.43 -5.61
C ILE A 55 -22.40 2.68 -6.46
N ILE A 56 -21.63 2.57 -7.55
CA ILE A 56 -21.38 3.69 -8.46
C ILE A 56 -22.68 4.20 -9.08
N ALA A 57 -23.56 3.30 -9.53
CA ALA A 57 -24.87 3.67 -10.10
C ALA A 57 -25.73 4.44 -9.07
N VAL A 58 -25.76 3.99 -7.82
CA VAL A 58 -26.46 4.68 -6.71
C VAL A 58 -25.87 6.07 -6.47
N VAL A 59 -24.54 6.20 -6.43
CA VAL A 59 -23.87 7.50 -6.26
C VAL A 59 -24.17 8.43 -7.43
N LEU A 60 -24.09 7.93 -8.66
CA LEU A 60 -24.37 8.73 -9.87
C LEU A 60 -25.83 9.15 -9.95
N SER A 61 -26.77 8.32 -9.52
CA SER A 61 -28.19 8.69 -9.48
C SER A 61 -28.49 9.88 -8.57
N GLN A 62 -27.64 10.08 -7.56
CA GLN A 62 -27.75 11.16 -6.58
C GLN A 62 -26.84 12.38 -6.91
N ILE A 63 -26.17 12.40 -8.05
CA ILE A 63 -25.24 13.45 -8.42
C ILE A 63 -25.88 14.84 -8.42
N ARG A 64 -27.17 14.93 -8.68
CA ARG A 64 -27.97 16.18 -8.66
C ARG A 64 -28.12 16.78 -7.24
N LEU A 65 -27.86 16.01 -6.18
CA LEU A 65 -27.86 16.51 -4.81
C LEU A 65 -26.60 17.30 -4.48
N ILE A 66 -25.52 17.11 -5.25
CA ILE A 66 -24.26 17.81 -5.05
C ILE A 66 -24.36 19.16 -5.76
N ARG A 67 -24.25 20.25 -5.01
CA ARG A 67 -24.19 21.59 -5.58
C ARG A 67 -22.77 21.83 -6.11
N ASP A 68 -22.70 22.36 -7.34
CA ASP A 68 -21.43 22.76 -7.92
C ASP A 68 -20.80 23.90 -7.10
N VAL A 69 -19.51 23.74 -6.82
CA VAL A 69 -18.71 24.80 -6.21
C VAL A 69 -18.13 25.66 -7.33
N PRO A 70 -18.35 26.98 -7.34
CA PRO A 70 -17.76 27.85 -8.33
C PRO A 70 -16.24 27.69 -8.36
N TYR A 71 -15.71 27.35 -9.53
CA TYR A 71 -14.28 27.20 -9.71
C TYR A 71 -13.60 28.57 -9.76
N THR A 72 -12.84 28.90 -8.73
CA THR A 72 -12.13 30.19 -8.62
C THR A 72 -10.71 30.17 -9.19
N GLY A 73 -10.21 29.00 -9.60
CA GLY A 73 -8.86 28.82 -10.13
C GLY A 73 -8.75 28.96 -11.65
N SER A 74 -7.53 28.86 -12.17
CA SER A 74 -7.28 28.84 -13.61
C SER A 74 -7.79 27.57 -14.24
N ARG A 75 -8.62 27.66 -15.30
CA ARG A 75 -9.08 26.51 -16.08
C ARG A 75 -7.98 25.90 -16.97
N LYS A 76 -6.80 26.49 -17.01
CA LYS A 76 -5.69 25.97 -17.84
C LYS A 76 -5.02 24.81 -17.13
N ILE A 77 -5.10 23.62 -17.73
CA ILE A 77 -4.44 22.41 -17.23
C ILE A 77 -3.05 22.32 -17.84
N ASP A 78 -2.06 21.93 -17.06
CA ASP A 78 -0.73 21.57 -17.54
C ASP A 78 -0.74 20.14 -18.10
N VAL A 79 -1.21 19.99 -19.34
CA VAL A 79 -1.31 18.70 -20.01
C VAL A 79 0.03 17.99 -20.11
N VAL A 80 1.11 18.74 -20.39
CA VAL A 80 2.46 18.16 -20.50
C VAL A 80 2.94 17.62 -19.13
N GLY A 81 2.74 18.40 -18.07
CA GLY A 81 3.03 17.94 -16.72
C GLY A 81 2.21 16.71 -16.33
N ALA A 82 0.91 16.68 -16.68
CA ALA A 82 0.04 15.53 -16.43
C ALA A 82 0.52 14.26 -17.18
N VAL A 83 0.81 14.37 -18.47
CA VAL A 83 1.34 13.25 -19.27
C VAL A 83 2.67 12.74 -18.70
N LEU A 84 3.60 13.65 -18.39
CA LEU A 84 4.89 13.26 -17.81
C LEU A 84 4.75 12.59 -16.45
N SER A 85 3.77 12.99 -15.63
CA SER A 85 3.51 12.34 -14.34
C SER A 85 2.94 10.93 -14.51
N VAL A 86 2.00 10.74 -15.43
CA VAL A 86 1.40 9.43 -15.74
C VAL A 86 2.46 8.48 -16.32
N VAL A 87 3.22 8.93 -17.32
CA VAL A 87 4.29 8.13 -17.93
C VAL A 87 5.38 7.81 -16.92
N GLY A 88 5.75 8.80 -16.09
CA GLY A 88 6.80 8.64 -15.10
C GLY A 88 6.44 7.64 -13.98
N MET A 89 5.33 7.86 -13.30
CA MET A 89 4.87 6.98 -12.23
C MET A 89 4.43 5.62 -12.78
N GLY A 90 3.68 5.61 -13.87
CA GLY A 90 3.22 4.39 -14.53
C GLY A 90 4.38 3.56 -15.05
N GLY A 91 5.37 4.19 -15.69
CA GLY A 91 6.56 3.50 -16.20
C GLY A 91 7.36 2.78 -15.10
N VAL A 92 7.52 3.43 -13.93
CA VAL A 92 8.20 2.78 -12.78
C VAL A 92 7.39 1.58 -12.25
N VAL A 93 6.08 1.76 -12.01
CA VAL A 93 5.23 0.68 -11.48
C VAL A 93 5.10 -0.46 -12.48
N LEU A 94 4.83 -0.16 -13.76
CA LEU A 94 4.74 -1.17 -14.82
C LEU A 94 6.07 -1.90 -15.03
N GLY A 95 7.20 -1.16 -14.95
CA GLY A 95 8.52 -1.78 -15.06
C GLY A 95 8.78 -2.82 -13.96
N ILE A 96 8.30 -2.57 -12.74
CA ILE A 96 8.40 -3.54 -11.65
C ILE A 96 7.43 -4.71 -11.85
N LEU A 97 6.21 -4.45 -12.33
CA LEU A 97 5.23 -5.51 -12.61
C LEU A 97 5.73 -6.45 -13.71
N VAL A 98 6.22 -5.89 -14.83
CA VAL A 98 6.79 -6.69 -15.93
C VAL A 98 8.05 -7.46 -15.51
N TRP A 99 8.80 -6.94 -14.52
CA TRP A 99 9.92 -7.67 -13.93
C TRP A 99 9.45 -8.96 -13.22
N GLN A 100 8.30 -8.95 -12.58
CA GLN A 100 7.70 -10.14 -11.95
C GLN A 100 7.46 -11.27 -12.97
N ASP A 101 7.03 -10.90 -14.18
CA ASP A 101 6.72 -11.83 -15.26
C ASP A 101 7.98 -12.21 -16.12
N GLY A 102 9.19 -11.83 -15.70
CA GLY A 102 10.43 -12.09 -16.43
C GLY A 102 10.55 -11.37 -17.77
N GLY A 103 9.79 -10.27 -17.97
CA GLY A 103 9.63 -9.60 -19.26
C GLY A 103 10.87 -8.83 -19.74
N GLU A 104 11.10 -8.81 -21.06
CA GLU A 104 12.25 -8.17 -21.69
C GLU A 104 12.27 -6.63 -21.60
N TYR A 105 11.12 -5.99 -21.33
CA TYR A 105 10.97 -4.53 -21.38
C TYR A 105 11.17 -3.81 -20.03
N VAL A 106 11.58 -4.52 -18.99
CA VAL A 106 11.74 -3.98 -17.63
C VAL A 106 12.67 -2.75 -17.62
N ALA A 107 13.87 -2.91 -18.15
CA ALA A 107 14.86 -1.83 -18.19
C ALA A 107 14.35 -0.61 -18.97
N LEU A 108 13.67 -0.85 -20.10
CA LEU A 108 13.09 0.21 -20.92
C LEU A 108 12.02 0.99 -20.13
N LEU A 109 11.09 0.29 -19.48
CA LEU A 109 10.01 0.91 -18.70
C LEU A 109 10.55 1.72 -17.52
N LEU A 110 11.53 1.18 -16.79
CA LEU A 110 12.16 1.88 -15.68
C LEU A 110 12.94 3.12 -16.15
N VAL A 111 13.67 3.03 -17.25
CA VAL A 111 14.38 4.17 -17.85
C VAL A 111 13.40 5.23 -18.34
N VAL A 112 12.36 4.84 -19.07
CA VAL A 112 11.31 5.76 -19.53
C VAL A 112 10.63 6.44 -18.35
N GLY A 113 10.30 5.69 -17.29
CA GLY A 113 9.73 6.22 -16.07
C GLY A 113 10.64 7.24 -15.38
N ALA A 114 11.93 6.90 -15.19
CA ALA A 114 12.91 7.78 -14.56
C ALA A 114 13.18 9.06 -15.39
N VAL A 115 13.27 8.92 -16.71
CA VAL A 115 13.44 10.06 -17.63
C VAL A 115 12.21 10.97 -17.58
N ALA A 116 11.00 10.40 -17.61
CA ALA A 116 9.76 11.16 -17.54
C ALA A 116 9.60 11.91 -16.20
N LEU A 117 9.95 11.29 -15.07
CA LEU A 117 9.94 11.97 -13.75
C LEU A 117 10.97 13.10 -13.67
N THR A 118 12.16 12.87 -14.23
CA THR A 118 13.21 13.90 -14.30
C THR A 118 12.78 15.06 -15.22
N ALA A 119 12.18 14.74 -16.36
CA ALA A 119 11.61 15.73 -17.29
C ALA A 119 10.46 16.51 -16.62
N LEU A 120 9.60 15.84 -15.86
CA LEU A 120 8.54 16.47 -15.08
C LEU A 120 9.10 17.49 -14.10
N ALA A 121 10.09 17.10 -13.30
CA ALA A 121 10.70 18.00 -12.33
C ALA A 121 11.29 19.25 -13.01
N ARG A 122 12.05 19.07 -14.11
CA ARG A 122 12.61 20.18 -14.89
C ARG A 122 11.52 21.04 -15.54
N TRP A 123 10.47 20.42 -16.04
CA TRP A 123 9.32 21.09 -16.67
C TRP A 123 8.59 22.01 -15.67
N LEU A 124 8.26 21.48 -14.48
CA LEU A 124 7.60 22.24 -13.43
C LEU A 124 8.42 23.44 -12.98
N ILE A 125 9.74 23.26 -12.76
CA ILE A 125 10.64 24.35 -12.39
C ILE A 125 10.70 25.41 -13.50
N ARG A 126 10.81 24.99 -14.77
CA ARG A 126 10.86 25.93 -15.91
C ARG A 126 9.56 26.71 -16.05
N ARG A 127 8.40 26.04 -15.97
CA ARG A 127 7.09 26.71 -16.05
C ARG A 127 6.87 27.69 -14.91
N LYS A 128 7.27 27.32 -13.72
CA LYS A 128 7.21 28.24 -12.56
C LYS A 128 8.04 29.50 -12.79
N ARG A 129 9.26 29.37 -13.29
CA ARG A 129 10.13 30.52 -13.63
C ARG A 129 9.51 31.43 -14.68
N THR A 130 8.71 30.88 -15.60
CA THR A 130 8.01 31.64 -16.65
C THR A 130 6.60 32.10 -16.25
N GLN A 131 6.24 32.00 -14.96
CA GLN A 131 4.93 32.42 -14.41
C GLN A 131 3.74 31.74 -15.13
N ARG A 132 3.92 30.53 -15.65
CA ARG A 132 2.87 29.74 -16.30
C ARG A 132 2.22 28.80 -15.30
N VAL A 133 0.96 28.44 -15.54
CA VAL A 133 0.23 27.46 -14.73
C VAL A 133 0.98 26.12 -14.76
N THR A 134 1.30 25.59 -13.60
CA THR A 134 1.98 24.31 -13.41
C THR A 134 0.97 23.27 -12.88
N LEU A 135 1.19 21.99 -13.22
CA LEU A 135 0.42 20.90 -12.64
C LEU A 135 0.53 20.88 -11.12
N LEU A 136 1.71 21.23 -10.64
CA LEU A 136 2.12 21.21 -9.26
C LEU A 136 3.13 22.32 -9.03
N ASP A 137 2.93 23.13 -7.97
CA ASP A 137 3.88 24.18 -7.65
C ASP A 137 5.11 23.62 -6.92
N PRO A 138 6.32 23.73 -7.52
CA PRO A 138 7.54 23.27 -6.90
C PRO A 138 7.87 23.92 -5.54
N ASP A 139 7.29 25.13 -5.26
CA ASP A 139 7.56 25.81 -4.00
C ASP A 139 6.94 25.10 -2.79
N LEU A 140 5.94 24.24 -2.98
CA LEU A 140 5.42 23.37 -1.92
C LEU A 140 6.53 22.50 -1.33
N PHE A 141 7.46 22.02 -2.16
CA PHE A 141 8.57 21.17 -1.72
C PHE A 141 9.69 21.95 -1.00
N ARG A 142 9.64 23.27 -0.98
CA ARG A 142 10.56 24.08 -0.15
C ARG A 142 10.18 24.05 1.33
N HIS A 143 8.95 23.71 1.65
CA HIS A 143 8.51 23.57 3.05
C HIS A 143 9.00 22.22 3.60
N PRO A 144 9.91 22.20 4.57
CA PRO A 144 10.50 20.95 5.06
C PRO A 144 9.49 20.02 5.71
N ASN A 145 8.44 20.57 6.36
CA ASN A 145 7.36 19.76 6.94
C ASN A 145 6.52 19.09 5.85
N PHE A 146 6.21 19.79 4.75
CA PHE A 146 5.48 19.23 3.62
C PHE A 146 6.26 18.09 2.97
N THR A 147 7.55 18.29 2.69
CA THR A 147 8.42 17.27 2.08
C THR A 147 8.56 16.05 3.00
N ALA A 148 8.78 16.25 4.30
CA ALA A 148 8.85 15.16 5.26
C ALA A 148 7.51 14.43 5.39
N GLY A 149 6.39 15.17 5.35
CA GLY A 149 5.05 14.61 5.41
C GLY A 149 4.71 13.74 4.20
N ILE A 150 4.95 14.23 2.96
CA ILE A 150 4.75 13.46 1.73
C ILE A 150 5.62 12.20 1.70
N SER A 151 6.90 12.32 2.07
CA SER A 151 7.78 11.16 2.16
C SER A 151 7.25 10.16 3.18
N GLY A 152 6.74 10.63 4.33
CA GLY A 152 6.09 9.79 5.32
C GLY A 152 4.83 9.10 4.79
N GLN A 153 3.99 9.83 4.05
CA GLN A 153 2.77 9.29 3.42
C GLN A 153 3.10 8.20 2.41
N MET A 154 4.09 8.43 1.56
CA MET A 154 4.54 7.44 0.57
C MET A 154 5.09 6.18 1.27
N LEU A 155 5.96 6.35 2.27
CA LEU A 155 6.55 5.22 3.02
C LEU A 155 5.51 4.44 3.83
N GLN A 156 4.52 5.10 4.41
CA GLN A 156 3.40 4.45 5.08
C GLN A 156 2.58 3.60 4.09
N GLN A 157 2.34 4.10 2.89
CA GLN A 157 1.60 3.39 1.86
C GLN A 157 2.41 2.23 1.25
N ILE A 158 3.74 2.37 1.10
CA ILE A 158 4.62 1.25 0.72
C ILE A 158 4.58 0.15 1.80
N THR A 159 4.61 0.54 3.07
CA THR A 159 4.49 -0.40 4.20
C THR A 159 3.17 -1.16 4.16
N LEU A 160 2.06 -0.46 3.92
CA LEU A 160 0.74 -1.07 3.79
C LEU A 160 0.67 -1.98 2.56
N GLY A 161 1.07 -1.49 1.38
CA GLY A 161 1.00 -2.23 0.12
C GLY A 161 1.82 -3.52 0.15
N GLY A 162 3.07 -3.46 0.63
CA GLY A 162 3.92 -4.64 0.76
C GLY A 162 3.34 -5.70 1.71
N ALA A 163 2.71 -5.27 2.81
CA ALA A 163 2.03 -6.18 3.72
C ALA A 163 0.75 -6.78 3.10
N MET A 164 0.02 -5.97 2.30
CA MET A 164 -1.25 -6.38 1.69
C MET A 164 -1.09 -7.40 0.54
N ILE A 165 0.10 -7.61 0.00
CA ILE A 165 0.34 -8.70 -0.94
C ILE A 165 0.91 -9.93 -0.21
N ALA A 166 1.91 -9.74 0.66
CA ALA A 166 2.60 -10.86 1.30
C ALA A 166 1.69 -11.65 2.26
N LEU A 167 0.88 -10.96 3.08
CA LEU A 167 0.06 -11.63 4.11
C LEU A 167 -1.10 -12.46 3.54
N PRO A 168 -1.91 -11.98 2.59
CA PRO A 168 -2.94 -12.81 1.96
C PRO A 168 -2.37 -14.02 1.24
N LEU A 169 -1.24 -13.86 0.53
CA LEU A 169 -0.58 -14.96 -0.16
C LEU A 169 -0.06 -16.01 0.83
N PHE A 170 0.54 -15.59 1.94
CA PHE A 170 0.92 -16.52 3.01
C PHE A 170 -0.27 -17.32 3.52
N LEU A 171 -1.37 -16.67 3.85
CA LEU A 171 -2.55 -17.32 4.39
C LEU A 171 -3.20 -18.30 3.39
N GLN A 172 -3.26 -17.92 2.10
CA GLN A 172 -3.94 -18.71 1.09
C GLN A 172 -3.05 -19.79 0.46
N MET A 173 -1.77 -19.49 0.22
CA MET A 173 -0.87 -20.42 -0.47
C MET A 173 -0.09 -21.33 0.48
N THR A 174 0.28 -20.86 1.67
CA THR A 174 1.07 -21.64 2.63
C THR A 174 0.19 -22.33 3.67
N LEU A 175 -0.81 -21.61 4.23
CA LEU A 175 -1.75 -22.19 5.18
C LEU A 175 -3.02 -22.76 4.51
N GLU A 176 -3.13 -22.65 3.19
CA GLU A 176 -4.26 -23.15 2.37
C GLU A 176 -5.64 -22.67 2.84
N TYR A 177 -5.66 -21.47 3.41
CA TYR A 177 -6.91 -20.82 3.84
C TYR A 177 -7.73 -20.38 2.64
N ASN A 178 -9.05 -20.58 2.71
CA ASN A 178 -9.94 -19.92 1.76
C ASN A 178 -9.96 -18.39 2.01
N ALA A 179 -10.48 -17.63 1.04
CA ALA A 179 -10.47 -16.17 1.10
C ALA A 179 -11.17 -15.62 2.36
N MET A 180 -12.21 -16.29 2.87
CA MET A 180 -12.91 -15.89 4.10
C MET A 180 -12.03 -16.09 5.33
N GLN A 181 -11.35 -17.23 5.44
CA GLN A 181 -10.43 -17.52 6.54
C GLN A 181 -9.23 -16.55 6.52
N ALA A 182 -8.70 -16.27 5.34
CA ALA A 182 -7.64 -15.28 5.17
C ALA A 182 -8.11 -13.88 5.60
N GLY A 183 -9.31 -13.44 5.18
CA GLY A 183 -9.91 -12.19 5.59
C GLY A 183 -10.13 -12.08 7.10
N LEU A 184 -10.62 -13.15 7.73
CA LEU A 184 -10.77 -13.22 9.20
C LEU A 184 -9.41 -13.14 9.92
N SER A 185 -8.39 -13.81 9.40
CA SER A 185 -7.04 -13.77 9.96
C SER A 185 -6.41 -12.38 9.87
N LEU A 186 -6.79 -11.57 8.86
CA LEU A 186 -6.33 -10.19 8.70
C LEU A 186 -7.21 -9.15 9.43
N ALA A 187 -8.39 -9.55 9.91
CA ALA A 187 -9.30 -8.66 10.63
C ALA A 187 -8.64 -7.95 11.85
N PRO A 188 -7.78 -8.59 12.67
CA PRO A 188 -7.09 -7.92 13.77
C PRO A 188 -6.29 -6.70 13.32
N LEU A 189 -5.60 -6.75 12.16
CA LEU A 189 -4.87 -5.63 11.59
C LEU A 189 -5.80 -4.47 11.25
N SER A 190 -6.88 -4.74 10.51
CA SER A 190 -7.82 -3.72 10.05
C SER A 190 -8.61 -3.08 11.20
N LEU A 191 -9.09 -3.89 12.15
CA LEU A 191 -9.83 -3.42 13.31
C LEU A 191 -8.97 -2.56 14.24
N THR A 192 -7.73 -2.96 14.50
CA THR A 192 -6.81 -2.19 15.33
C THR A 192 -6.31 -0.93 14.63
N MET A 193 -6.12 -0.98 13.31
CA MET A 193 -5.82 0.22 12.51
C MET A 193 -6.96 1.24 12.61
N PHE A 194 -8.20 0.81 12.48
CA PHE A 194 -9.38 1.65 12.66
C PHE A 194 -9.48 2.22 14.07
N ALA A 195 -9.39 1.37 15.10
CA ALA A 195 -9.49 1.80 16.50
C ALA A 195 -8.38 2.80 16.88
N ALA A 196 -7.14 2.52 16.47
CA ALA A 196 -6.00 3.40 16.72
C ALA A 196 -6.14 4.74 15.99
N ALA A 197 -6.62 4.74 14.74
CA ALA A 197 -6.87 5.96 13.98
C ALA A 197 -7.95 6.82 14.66
N MET A 198 -9.07 6.22 15.09
CA MET A 198 -10.12 6.94 15.81
C MET A 198 -9.65 7.52 17.14
N ILE A 199 -8.94 6.73 17.96
CA ILE A 199 -8.46 7.17 19.26
C ILE A 199 -7.44 8.32 19.09
N ALA A 200 -6.52 8.18 18.15
CA ALA A 200 -5.52 9.20 17.86
C ALA A 200 -6.15 10.48 17.26
N GLY A 201 -7.16 10.33 16.39
CA GLY A 201 -7.92 11.45 15.86
C GLY A 201 -8.66 12.23 16.94
N ARG A 202 -9.36 11.54 17.86
CA ARG A 202 -10.06 12.20 18.98
C ARG A 202 -9.13 12.92 19.95
N LYS A 203 -7.87 12.51 20.04
CA LYS A 203 -6.82 13.13 20.88
C LYS A 203 -5.88 14.03 20.07
N ALA A 204 -6.25 14.37 18.83
CA ALA A 204 -5.49 15.30 18.01
C ALA A 204 -5.40 16.66 18.74
N GLY A 205 -4.24 17.30 18.68
CA GLY A 205 -4.00 18.55 19.42
C GLY A 205 -3.45 18.38 20.84
N SER A 206 -3.64 17.24 21.51
CA SER A 206 -3.08 17.00 22.84
C SER A 206 -1.59 16.59 22.84
N ARG A 207 -1.10 16.05 21.72
CA ARG A 207 0.29 15.62 21.53
C ARG A 207 0.82 16.09 20.19
N ARG A 208 2.13 16.27 20.11
CA ARG A 208 2.83 16.63 18.86
C ARG A 208 2.61 15.57 17.79
N PRO A 209 2.06 15.92 16.60
CA PRO A 209 1.81 14.95 15.52
C PRO A 209 3.05 14.14 15.14
N ALA A 210 4.22 14.78 15.07
CA ALA A 210 5.49 14.12 14.76
C ALA A 210 5.84 12.99 15.74
N LYS A 211 5.50 13.10 17.04
CA LYS A 211 5.72 12.03 18.02
C LYS A 211 4.79 10.85 17.79
N ILE A 212 3.53 11.11 17.43
CA ILE A 212 2.55 10.06 17.12
C ILE A 212 2.97 9.32 15.84
N ILE A 213 3.41 10.05 14.80
CA ILE A 213 3.93 9.49 13.55
C ILE A 213 5.14 8.59 13.83
N ARG A 214 6.09 9.02 14.67
CA ARG A 214 7.24 8.19 15.05
C ARG A 214 6.80 6.91 15.72
N THR A 215 5.89 6.98 16.69
CA THR A 215 5.35 5.79 17.37
C THR A 215 4.64 4.89 16.39
N GLY A 216 3.90 5.45 15.42
CA GLY A 216 3.23 4.70 14.37
C GLY A 216 4.21 3.89 13.51
N PHE A 217 5.27 4.52 13.00
CA PHE A 217 6.30 3.81 12.23
C PHE A 217 7.04 2.76 13.06
N LEU A 218 7.34 3.06 14.32
CA LEU A 218 7.98 2.10 15.24
C LEU A 218 7.11 0.86 15.43
N LEU A 219 5.83 1.03 15.76
CA LEU A 219 4.91 -0.09 15.96
C LEU A 219 4.69 -0.89 14.68
N ALA A 220 4.48 -0.22 13.53
CA ALA A 220 4.32 -0.89 12.24
C ALA A 220 5.56 -1.74 11.90
N SER A 221 6.77 -1.18 12.06
CA SER A 221 8.02 -1.92 11.83
C SER A 221 8.22 -3.08 12.80
N LEU A 222 7.92 -2.90 14.08
CA LEU A 222 8.03 -3.98 15.09
C LEU A 222 7.03 -5.10 14.82
N GLY A 223 5.79 -4.77 14.43
CA GLY A 223 4.79 -5.77 14.10
C GLY A 223 5.21 -6.59 12.88
N ILE A 224 5.65 -5.94 11.79
CA ILE A 224 6.13 -6.63 10.58
C ILE A 224 7.38 -7.46 10.88
N ALA A 225 8.35 -6.92 11.64
CA ALA A 225 9.52 -7.66 12.06
C ALA A 225 9.17 -8.92 12.89
N GLY A 226 8.08 -8.85 13.67
CA GLY A 226 7.56 -9.99 14.42
C GLY A 226 6.89 -11.06 13.53
N ILE A 227 6.34 -10.69 12.37
CA ILE A 227 5.72 -11.64 11.42
C ILE A 227 6.80 -12.49 10.71
N ILE A 228 7.90 -11.89 10.28
CA ILE A 228 8.94 -12.55 9.47
C ILE A 228 9.42 -13.89 10.07
N PRO A 229 9.81 -13.99 11.34
CA PRO A 229 10.26 -15.28 11.91
C PRO A 229 9.12 -16.26 12.17
N LEU A 230 7.87 -15.81 12.17
CA LEU A 230 6.70 -16.68 12.35
C LEU A 230 6.34 -17.43 11.08
N VAL A 231 6.50 -16.80 9.90
CA VAL A 231 6.12 -17.39 8.60
C VAL A 231 6.54 -18.87 8.46
N PRO A 232 7.80 -19.30 8.72
CA PRO A 232 8.20 -20.72 8.57
C PRO A 232 7.83 -21.63 9.76
N ARG A 233 7.21 -21.08 10.81
CA ARG A 233 7.03 -21.81 12.09
C ARG A 233 5.58 -22.02 12.47
N VAL A 234 4.66 -21.31 11.82
CA VAL A 234 3.25 -21.33 12.22
C VAL A 234 2.41 -22.12 11.23
N ASP A 235 1.53 -22.91 11.77
CA ASP A 235 0.52 -23.72 11.09
C ASP A 235 -0.87 -23.10 11.13
N SER A 236 -1.01 -21.95 11.81
CA SER A 236 -2.29 -21.26 11.96
C SER A 236 -2.14 -19.74 11.97
N GLY A 237 -3.07 -19.05 11.31
CA GLY A 237 -3.16 -17.59 11.27
C GLY A 237 -3.35 -16.94 12.65
N TRP A 238 -3.76 -17.70 13.69
CA TRP A 238 -3.91 -17.21 15.05
C TRP A 238 -2.60 -16.70 15.68
N TRP A 239 -1.49 -17.29 15.32
CA TRP A 239 -0.16 -16.86 15.80
C TRP A 239 0.21 -15.46 15.29
N LEU A 240 -0.39 -15.03 14.18
CA LEU A 240 -0.16 -13.71 13.60
C LEU A 240 -0.97 -12.59 14.27
N VAL A 241 -1.95 -12.91 15.11
CA VAL A 241 -2.84 -11.91 15.72
C VAL A 241 -2.07 -10.82 16.45
N VAL A 242 -1.10 -11.19 17.30
CA VAL A 242 -0.33 -10.22 18.09
C VAL A 242 0.49 -9.27 17.21
N PRO A 243 1.33 -9.74 16.28
CA PRO A 243 2.07 -8.84 15.41
C PRO A 243 1.16 -8.05 14.44
N LEU A 244 0.02 -8.61 14.00
CA LEU A 244 -0.96 -7.89 13.20
C LEU A 244 -1.63 -6.74 13.97
N VAL A 245 -1.99 -6.97 15.24
CA VAL A 245 -2.51 -5.92 16.14
C VAL A 245 -1.49 -4.79 16.30
N ILE A 246 -0.23 -5.11 16.51
CA ILE A 246 0.85 -4.12 16.66
C ILE A 246 1.03 -3.33 15.34
N THR A 247 1.06 -4.03 14.21
CA THR A 247 1.15 -3.40 12.88
C THR A 247 -0.05 -2.49 12.61
N GLY A 248 -1.25 -2.97 12.88
CA GLY A 248 -2.49 -2.22 12.71
C GLY A 248 -2.54 -0.96 13.58
N CYS A 249 -2.17 -1.07 14.86
CA CYS A 249 -2.04 0.10 15.72
C CYS A 249 -1.05 1.12 15.14
N GLY A 250 0.11 0.68 14.67
CA GLY A 250 1.10 1.54 14.03
C GLY A 250 0.55 2.27 12.81
N LEU A 251 -0.02 1.54 11.87
CA LEU A 251 -0.62 2.09 10.64
C LEU A 251 -1.79 3.04 10.95
N GLY A 252 -2.63 2.72 11.94
CA GLY A 252 -3.73 3.59 12.36
C GLY A 252 -3.27 4.93 12.90
N LEU A 253 -2.20 4.95 13.71
CA LEU A 253 -1.57 6.18 14.18
C LEU A 253 -1.05 7.03 13.02
N LEU A 254 -0.44 6.40 12.00
CA LEU A 254 0.08 7.08 10.81
C LEU A 254 -1.05 7.71 9.99
N VAL A 255 -2.09 6.93 9.67
CA VAL A 255 -3.25 7.41 8.89
C VAL A 255 -3.91 8.60 9.55
N SER A 256 -4.03 8.62 10.88
CA SER A 256 -4.68 9.70 11.61
C SER A 256 -3.90 11.02 11.59
N GLN A 257 -2.56 10.98 11.47
CA GLN A 257 -1.73 12.17 11.70
C GLN A 257 -0.98 12.67 10.46
N LEU A 258 -0.61 11.79 9.51
CA LEU A 258 0.23 12.16 8.38
C LEU A 258 -0.41 13.22 7.47
N ASN A 259 -1.69 13.10 7.17
CA ASN A 259 -2.42 14.09 6.37
C ASN A 259 -2.37 15.48 7.01
N ASN A 260 -2.71 15.56 8.30
CA ASN A 260 -2.71 16.82 9.05
C ASN A 260 -1.31 17.42 9.11
N TYR A 261 -0.29 16.59 9.41
CA TYR A 261 1.10 17.03 9.46
C TYR A 261 1.58 17.58 8.11
N THR A 262 1.21 16.92 7.01
CA THR A 262 1.64 17.29 5.66
C THR A 262 1.00 18.59 5.20
N LEU A 263 -0.29 18.78 5.47
CA LEU A 263 -1.05 19.92 4.97
C LEU A 263 -0.98 21.17 5.89
N ALA A 264 -0.62 20.99 7.16
CA ALA A 264 -0.56 22.10 8.12
C ALA A 264 0.30 23.31 7.69
N PRO A 265 1.44 23.15 6.99
CA PRO A 265 2.25 24.29 6.55
C PRO A 265 1.74 24.97 5.28
N VAL A 266 0.66 24.48 4.67
CA VAL A 266 0.17 24.93 3.36
C VAL A 266 -0.89 26.00 3.55
N GLU A 267 -0.81 27.09 2.77
CA GLU A 267 -1.79 28.17 2.75
C GLU A 267 -3.16 27.64 2.24
N ASP A 268 -4.25 28.23 2.73
CA ASP A 268 -5.63 27.77 2.47
C ASP A 268 -5.95 27.71 0.96
N GLU A 269 -5.47 28.69 0.19
CA GLU A 269 -5.68 28.76 -1.27
C GLU A 269 -5.02 27.58 -2.02
N ARG A 270 -4.01 26.95 -1.43
CA ARG A 270 -3.19 25.91 -2.05
C ARG A 270 -3.43 24.52 -1.46
N ILE A 271 -4.31 24.38 -0.46
CA ILE A 271 -4.60 23.10 0.19
C ILE A 271 -5.11 22.05 -0.79
N SER A 272 -5.96 22.42 -1.75
CA SER A 272 -6.48 21.46 -2.74
C SER A 272 -5.38 20.87 -3.62
N GLU A 273 -4.40 21.70 -4.02
CA GLU A 273 -3.23 21.27 -4.78
C GLU A 273 -2.33 20.35 -3.95
N ALA A 274 -2.00 20.77 -2.74
CA ALA A 274 -1.16 20.00 -1.82
C ALA A 274 -1.79 18.65 -1.44
N ALA A 275 -3.10 18.62 -1.22
CA ALA A 275 -3.86 17.39 -0.96
C ALA A 275 -3.84 16.45 -2.17
N GLY A 276 -3.91 16.99 -3.40
CA GLY A 276 -3.76 16.23 -4.63
C GLY A 276 -2.40 15.54 -4.72
N VAL A 277 -1.33 16.28 -4.43
CA VAL A 277 0.05 15.75 -4.39
C VAL A 277 0.20 14.68 -3.33
N ASN A 278 -0.33 14.92 -2.13
CA ASN A 278 -0.27 13.96 -1.04
C ASN A 278 -1.01 12.65 -1.38
N SER A 279 -2.19 12.75 -2.02
CA SER A 279 -2.94 11.59 -2.50
C SER A 279 -2.20 10.85 -3.61
N ALA A 280 -1.61 11.55 -4.57
CA ALA A 280 -0.83 10.94 -5.65
C ALA A 280 0.41 10.21 -5.10
N ALA A 281 1.14 10.82 -4.17
CA ALA A 281 2.28 10.19 -3.50
C ALA A 281 1.85 8.93 -2.71
N GLY A 282 0.70 8.99 -2.04
CA GLY A 282 0.13 7.84 -1.34
C GLY A 282 -0.24 6.70 -2.29
N SER A 283 -0.97 6.99 -3.37
CA SER A 283 -1.37 5.98 -4.36
C SER A 283 -0.17 5.36 -5.06
N PHE A 284 0.81 6.19 -5.43
CA PHE A 284 2.07 5.69 -5.99
C PHE A 284 2.80 4.79 -5.00
N GLY A 285 2.90 5.21 -3.72
CA GLY A 285 3.52 4.40 -2.67
C GLY A 285 2.84 3.04 -2.48
N LEU A 286 1.51 3.00 -2.49
CA LEU A 286 0.75 1.76 -2.38
C LEU A 286 1.05 0.82 -3.56
N SER A 287 0.93 1.33 -4.79
CA SER A 287 1.20 0.54 -6.01
C SER A 287 2.65 0.07 -6.07
N PHE A 288 3.60 0.94 -5.71
CA PHE A 288 5.02 0.59 -5.64
C PHE A 288 5.29 -0.49 -4.59
N GLY A 289 4.67 -0.39 -3.41
CA GLY A 289 4.82 -1.36 -2.34
C GLY A 289 4.29 -2.74 -2.72
N LEU A 290 3.10 -2.80 -3.35
CA LEU A 290 2.52 -4.02 -3.90
C LEU A 290 3.43 -4.66 -4.95
N ALA A 291 3.81 -3.87 -5.97
CA ALA A 291 4.63 -4.36 -7.07
C ALA A 291 6.02 -4.83 -6.59
N MET A 292 6.69 -4.04 -5.75
CA MET A 292 8.02 -4.38 -5.27
C MET A 292 8.04 -5.63 -4.38
N ALA A 293 7.07 -5.75 -3.46
CA ALA A 293 6.99 -6.92 -2.59
C ALA A 293 6.62 -8.18 -3.39
N GLY A 294 5.69 -8.07 -4.35
CA GLY A 294 5.37 -9.17 -5.27
C GLY A 294 6.57 -9.59 -6.11
N GLY A 295 7.26 -8.64 -6.74
CA GLY A 295 8.44 -8.93 -7.56
C GLY A 295 9.59 -9.56 -6.78
N ILE A 296 9.88 -9.06 -5.59
CA ILE A 296 10.89 -9.69 -4.71
C ILE A 296 10.46 -11.10 -4.28
N MET A 297 9.17 -11.29 -3.98
CA MET A 297 8.64 -12.60 -3.64
C MET A 297 8.86 -13.60 -4.77
N LEU A 298 8.48 -13.27 -6.01
CA LEU A 298 8.62 -14.15 -7.17
C LEU A 298 10.08 -14.40 -7.52
N ALA A 299 10.91 -13.37 -7.54
CA ALA A 299 12.35 -13.55 -7.75
C ALA A 299 13.01 -14.44 -6.69
N ALA A 300 12.64 -14.25 -5.42
CA ALA A 300 13.15 -15.11 -4.35
C ALA A 300 12.62 -16.56 -4.45
N LEU A 301 11.39 -16.74 -4.92
CA LEU A 301 10.78 -18.06 -5.13
C LEU A 301 11.52 -18.82 -6.23
N SER A 302 11.71 -18.20 -7.41
CA SER A 302 12.45 -18.80 -8.54
C SER A 302 13.87 -19.19 -8.15
N VAL A 303 14.62 -18.29 -7.52
CA VAL A 303 15.99 -18.55 -7.06
C VAL A 303 16.00 -19.68 -6.02
N SER A 304 15.04 -19.71 -5.11
CA SER A 304 14.96 -20.75 -4.07
C SER A 304 14.64 -22.12 -4.66
N PHE A 305 13.71 -22.20 -5.61
CA PHE A 305 13.40 -23.45 -6.32
C PHE A 305 14.63 -24.00 -7.01
N THR A 306 15.32 -23.16 -7.79
CA THR A 306 16.52 -23.57 -8.51
C THR A 306 17.60 -24.09 -7.55
N ASN A 307 17.92 -23.34 -6.50
CA ASN A 307 18.98 -23.72 -5.57
C ASN A 307 18.63 -24.99 -4.77
N LEU A 308 17.43 -25.04 -4.18
CA LEU A 308 17.02 -26.20 -3.37
C LEU A 308 16.91 -27.48 -4.20
N THR A 309 16.43 -27.40 -5.45
CA THR A 309 16.37 -28.52 -6.34
C THR A 309 17.78 -29.01 -6.74
N GLN A 310 18.72 -28.08 -7.00
CA GLN A 310 20.10 -28.41 -7.33
C GLN A 310 20.84 -29.06 -6.16
N ASP A 311 20.61 -28.59 -4.95
CA ASP A 311 21.23 -29.06 -3.71
C ASP A 311 20.64 -30.39 -3.21
N SER A 312 19.44 -30.77 -3.67
CA SER A 312 18.81 -32.04 -3.28
C SER A 312 19.65 -33.24 -3.68
N THR A 313 19.81 -34.20 -2.76
CA THR A 313 20.48 -35.48 -2.99
C THR A 313 19.49 -36.59 -3.39
N ILE A 314 18.19 -36.35 -3.26
CA ILE A 314 17.11 -37.29 -3.53
C ILE A 314 16.68 -37.24 -4.99
N ILE A 315 16.62 -36.04 -5.56
CA ILE A 315 16.20 -35.80 -6.95
C ILE A 315 17.31 -36.25 -7.91
N PRO A 316 16.99 -37.14 -8.90
CA PRO A 316 17.95 -37.58 -9.90
C PRO A 316 18.55 -36.41 -10.70
N PRO A 317 19.86 -36.41 -10.98
CA PRO A 317 20.51 -35.27 -11.67
C PRO A 317 19.89 -34.90 -13.03
N GLN A 318 19.33 -35.89 -13.74
CA GLN A 318 18.68 -35.70 -15.04
C GLN A 318 17.34 -34.97 -14.93
N GLU A 319 16.66 -35.06 -13.78
CA GLU A 319 15.32 -34.49 -13.55
C GLU A 319 15.37 -33.15 -12.85
N LYS A 320 16.49 -32.77 -12.21
CA LYS A 320 16.63 -31.54 -11.44
C LYS A 320 16.22 -30.31 -12.21
N GLN A 321 16.67 -30.17 -13.45
CA GLN A 321 16.36 -28.98 -14.25
C GLN A 321 14.89 -28.95 -14.68
N GLN A 322 14.32 -30.10 -14.97
CA GLN A 322 12.91 -30.26 -15.35
C GLN A 322 11.99 -29.91 -14.15
N ILE A 323 12.30 -30.44 -12.97
CA ILE A 323 11.55 -30.20 -11.74
C ILE A 323 11.69 -28.73 -11.33
N ALA A 324 12.89 -28.13 -11.37
CA ALA A 324 13.08 -26.73 -11.08
C ALA A 324 12.26 -25.83 -12.01
N SER A 325 12.26 -26.10 -13.32
CA SER A 325 11.46 -25.35 -14.29
C SER A 325 9.96 -25.54 -14.11
N ALA A 326 9.51 -26.75 -13.77
CA ALA A 326 8.10 -27.01 -13.48
C ALA A 326 7.63 -26.25 -12.22
N LEU A 327 8.44 -26.27 -11.14
CA LEU A 327 8.17 -25.51 -9.92
C LEU A 327 8.16 -24.01 -10.19
N GLU A 328 9.07 -23.51 -11.03
CA GLU A 328 9.13 -22.09 -11.39
C GLU A 328 7.88 -21.64 -12.18
N ASN A 329 7.43 -22.44 -13.14
CA ASN A 329 6.31 -22.05 -14.01
C ASN A 329 4.93 -22.30 -13.37
N ASP A 330 4.76 -23.39 -12.63
CA ASP A 330 3.45 -23.88 -12.19
C ASP A 330 3.21 -23.67 -10.69
N ALA A 331 4.24 -23.80 -9.84
CA ALA A 331 4.08 -23.72 -8.39
C ALA A 331 3.84 -22.27 -7.86
N GLU A 332 4.05 -21.25 -8.70
CA GLU A 332 3.79 -19.85 -8.35
C GLU A 332 2.34 -19.63 -7.90
N VAL A 333 1.39 -20.33 -8.51
CA VAL A 333 -0.06 -20.14 -8.33
C VAL A 333 -0.74 -21.31 -7.64
N MET A 334 -0.03 -22.45 -7.41
CA MET A 334 -0.61 -23.67 -6.85
C MET A 334 -0.38 -23.78 -5.35
N SER A 335 -1.37 -24.30 -4.61
CA SER A 335 -1.19 -24.71 -3.22
C SER A 335 -0.36 -25.98 -3.11
N ASN A 336 0.09 -26.35 -1.89
CA ASN A 336 0.79 -27.62 -1.68
C ASN A 336 -0.08 -28.81 -2.06
N THR A 337 -1.37 -28.78 -1.74
CA THR A 337 -2.35 -29.83 -2.09
C THR A 337 -2.48 -29.99 -3.61
N GLN A 338 -2.54 -28.89 -4.36
CA GLN A 338 -2.61 -28.95 -5.83
C GLN A 338 -1.31 -29.46 -6.46
N LEU A 339 -0.15 -29.11 -5.88
CA LEU A 339 1.13 -29.63 -6.32
C LEU A 339 1.23 -31.14 -6.07
N ASP A 340 0.80 -31.61 -4.90
CA ASP A 340 0.76 -33.02 -4.51
C ASP A 340 -0.05 -33.89 -5.51
N GLU A 341 -1.22 -33.37 -5.92
CA GLU A 341 -2.05 -34.02 -6.95
C GLU A 341 -1.32 -34.15 -8.30
N GLN A 342 -0.50 -33.14 -8.68
CA GLN A 342 0.23 -33.18 -9.97
C GLN A 342 1.44 -34.10 -9.98
N ILE A 343 2.13 -34.24 -8.84
CA ILE A 343 3.31 -35.08 -8.74
C ILE A 343 2.97 -36.53 -8.34
N THR A 344 1.71 -36.84 -8.09
CA THR A 344 1.22 -38.17 -7.76
C THR A 344 1.67 -39.19 -8.83
N GLY A 345 2.39 -40.22 -8.40
CA GLY A 345 2.94 -41.28 -9.27
C GLY A 345 4.46 -41.22 -9.44
N GLN A 346 5.12 -40.24 -8.88
CA GLN A 346 6.56 -40.20 -8.68
C GLN A 346 6.97 -41.15 -7.52
N PRO A 347 8.24 -41.53 -7.39
CA PRO A 347 8.71 -42.24 -6.21
C PRO A 347 8.38 -41.48 -4.93
N PRO A 348 7.89 -42.12 -3.85
CA PRO A 348 7.43 -41.39 -2.63
C PRO A 348 8.49 -40.49 -2.00
N GLU A 349 9.78 -40.81 -2.14
CA GLU A 349 10.89 -40.02 -1.64
C GLU A 349 11.05 -38.73 -2.46
N VAL A 350 10.83 -38.75 -3.77
CA VAL A 350 10.90 -37.59 -4.67
C VAL A 350 9.68 -36.69 -4.44
N GLU A 351 8.51 -37.29 -4.28
CA GLU A 351 7.25 -36.59 -3.96
C GLU A 351 7.40 -35.75 -2.68
N ALA A 352 7.85 -36.40 -1.60
CA ALA A 352 8.08 -35.74 -0.31
C ALA A 352 9.14 -34.62 -0.40
N GLU A 353 10.22 -34.84 -1.17
CA GLU A 353 11.28 -33.86 -1.36
C GLU A 353 10.79 -32.60 -2.13
N VAL A 354 10.02 -32.80 -3.21
CA VAL A 354 9.46 -31.71 -4.02
C VAL A 354 8.50 -30.84 -3.18
N LEU A 355 7.64 -31.45 -2.37
CA LEU A 355 6.75 -30.74 -1.44
C LEU A 355 7.54 -29.98 -0.36
N ALA A 356 8.61 -30.58 0.16
CA ALA A 356 9.48 -29.89 1.14
C ALA A 356 10.19 -28.69 0.52
N ILE A 357 10.72 -28.83 -0.70
CA ILE A 357 11.34 -27.74 -1.46
C ILE A 357 10.31 -26.62 -1.70
N ASN A 358 9.10 -26.95 -2.15
CA ASN A 358 8.04 -25.97 -2.40
C ASN A 358 7.70 -25.19 -1.13
N THR A 359 7.48 -25.89 -0.02
CA THR A 359 7.15 -25.25 1.27
C THR A 359 8.28 -24.34 1.76
N HIS A 360 9.52 -24.82 1.67
CA HIS A 360 10.68 -24.03 2.11
C HIS A 360 10.91 -22.80 1.24
N ALA A 361 10.84 -22.94 -0.09
CA ALA A 361 11.01 -21.84 -1.04
C ALA A 361 9.93 -20.76 -0.84
N ARG A 362 8.67 -21.16 -0.63
CA ARG A 362 7.56 -20.23 -0.35
C ARG A 362 7.75 -19.47 0.94
N ASN A 363 8.08 -20.14 2.02
CA ASN A 363 8.34 -19.49 3.30
C ASN A 363 9.47 -18.47 3.18
N LEU A 364 10.54 -18.81 2.48
CA LEU A 364 11.68 -17.94 2.27
C LEU A 364 11.31 -16.72 1.40
N SER A 365 10.60 -16.94 0.29
CA SER A 365 10.15 -15.87 -0.60
C SER A 365 9.21 -14.88 0.08
N LEU A 366 8.31 -15.36 0.94
CA LEU A 366 7.42 -14.51 1.75
C LEU A 366 8.19 -13.70 2.80
N GLN A 367 9.21 -14.29 3.41
CA GLN A 367 10.09 -13.54 4.33
C GLN A 367 10.82 -12.40 3.60
N PHE A 368 11.34 -12.65 2.38
CA PHE A 368 11.95 -11.60 1.56
C PHE A 368 10.94 -10.53 1.14
N ALA A 369 9.73 -10.91 0.76
CA ALA A 369 8.66 -9.95 0.44
C ALA A 369 8.35 -9.02 1.61
N LEU A 370 8.30 -9.54 2.84
CA LEU A 370 8.05 -8.76 4.06
C LEU A 370 9.20 -7.81 4.44
N LEU A 371 10.40 -7.95 3.85
CA LEU A 371 11.47 -6.97 4.02
C LEU A 371 11.12 -5.62 3.36
N VAL A 372 10.32 -5.62 2.29
CA VAL A 372 9.89 -4.36 1.63
C VAL A 372 9.12 -3.45 2.58
N PRO A 373 8.00 -3.90 3.20
CA PRO A 373 7.28 -3.09 4.16
C PRO A 373 8.11 -2.80 5.43
N LEU A 374 8.99 -3.69 5.85
CA LEU A 374 9.87 -3.47 6.99
C LEU A 374 10.87 -2.35 6.71
N ILE A 375 11.54 -2.37 5.56
CA ILE A 375 12.48 -1.33 5.15
C ILE A 375 11.76 0.01 5.00
N ALA A 376 10.59 0.02 4.35
CA ALA A 376 9.78 1.23 4.21
C ALA A 376 9.37 1.80 5.57
N GLY A 377 8.94 0.96 6.50
CA GLY A 377 8.64 1.34 7.88
C GLY A 377 9.85 1.91 8.61
N GLY A 378 11.02 1.28 8.47
CA GLY A 378 12.29 1.75 9.02
C GLY A 378 12.74 3.09 8.45
N LEU A 379 12.62 3.29 7.13
CA LEU A 379 12.88 4.58 6.48
C LEU A 379 11.87 5.64 6.94
N GLY A 380 10.60 5.27 7.13
CA GLY A 380 9.58 6.14 7.70
C GLY A 380 9.90 6.55 9.13
N LEU A 381 10.37 5.60 9.93
CA LEU A 381 10.86 5.86 11.28
C LEU A 381 12.06 6.84 11.25
N ALA A 382 13.03 6.63 10.37
CA ALA A 382 14.16 7.55 10.19
C ALA A 382 13.69 8.95 9.76
N ASN A 383 12.76 9.05 8.81
CA ASN A 383 12.16 10.32 8.40
C ASN A 383 11.43 11.02 9.56
N SER A 384 10.81 10.27 10.44
CA SER A 384 10.10 10.82 11.62
C SER A 384 11.01 11.56 12.59
N PHE A 385 12.30 11.21 12.68
CA PHE A 385 13.27 11.98 13.48
C PHE A 385 13.52 13.39 12.89
N ARG A 386 13.46 13.54 11.55
CA ARG A 386 13.46 14.88 10.93
C ARG A 386 12.22 15.64 11.32
N MET A 387 11.03 15.01 11.24
CA MET A 387 9.75 15.62 11.60
C MET A 387 9.75 16.18 13.05
N ILE A 388 10.34 15.46 14.00
CA ILE A 388 10.41 15.90 15.41
C ILE A 388 11.29 17.14 15.58
N ARG A 389 12.33 17.30 14.76
CA ARG A 389 13.25 18.45 14.79
C ARG A 389 12.65 19.70 14.16
N LEU A 390 11.66 19.53 13.29
CA LEU A 390 10.96 20.65 12.67
C LEU A 390 9.97 21.29 13.66
N PRO A 391 9.77 22.62 13.57
CA PRO A 391 8.79 23.30 14.44
C PRO A 391 7.38 22.78 14.13
N ASP A 392 6.58 22.60 15.17
CA ASP A 392 5.16 22.33 15.01
C ASP A 392 4.49 23.57 14.44
N GLN A 393 3.83 23.39 13.32
CA GLN A 393 3.01 24.44 12.74
C GLN A 393 1.59 24.34 13.30
N LYS A 394 0.97 25.47 13.56
CA LYS A 394 -0.46 25.50 13.86
C LYS A 394 -1.20 24.99 12.63
N PRO A 395 -2.21 24.11 12.79
CA PRO A 395 -3.04 23.70 11.66
C PRO A 395 -3.58 24.93 10.96
N SER A 396 -3.60 24.93 9.61
CA SER A 396 -4.33 25.95 8.87
C SER A 396 -5.83 25.89 9.24
N ALA A 397 -6.56 26.99 9.09
CA ALA A 397 -7.99 27.02 9.42
C ALA A 397 -8.78 25.92 8.69
N ALA A 398 -8.37 25.55 7.47
CA ALA A 398 -8.95 24.47 6.69
C ALA A 398 -8.63 23.07 7.26
N VAL A 399 -7.43 22.87 7.81
CA VAL A 399 -7.04 21.59 8.47
C VAL A 399 -7.73 21.48 9.83
N GLU A 400 -7.87 22.59 10.56
CA GLU A 400 -8.63 22.62 11.82
C GLU A 400 -10.11 22.31 11.60
N GLN A 401 -10.64 22.68 10.42
CA GLN A 401 -12.01 22.39 9.98
C GLN A 401 -12.20 20.94 9.50
N THR A 402 -11.15 20.17 9.20
CA THR A 402 -11.27 18.76 8.82
C THR A 402 -11.66 17.82 9.98
N GLY A 403 -11.88 18.37 11.17
CA GLY A 403 -12.70 17.76 12.21
C GLY A 403 -12.14 16.51 12.88
N LEU A 404 -10.85 16.27 12.75
CA LEU A 404 -10.12 15.27 13.52
C LEU A 404 -9.38 15.91 14.71
N GLY A 405 -9.89 17.07 15.15
CA GLY A 405 -9.53 17.73 16.40
C GLY A 405 -10.47 17.35 17.54
#